data_2b2d890267569f4b9211bb5a16fc578c
#
_entry.id   2b2d890267569f4b9211bb5a16fc578c
#
_cell.length_a   1.000
_cell.length_b   1.000
_cell.length_c   1.000
_cell.angle_alpha   90.00
_cell.angle_beta   90.00
_cell.angle_gamma   90.00
#
_symmetry.space_group_name_H-M   'P 1'
#
loop_
_entity.id
_entity.type
_entity.pdbx_description
1 polymer ?
#
loop_
_entity_poly.entity_id
_entity_poly.type
_entity_poly.pdbx_seq_one_letter_code
_entity_poly.pdbx_strand_id
1 'polypeptide(L)'
;TALVIASEVGADLSRFPSSQHFCSWLGLAPPTRISGGKSLSGAGPKIHNHAGQALKQAASNARNDKGFIGASHRARLTRMDTSCAIKATAHQLARLIYLMLTKKKAYVEQGLAEFEARSQDRQLRALQRKARKLGLQLVAV
;
A
#
# COMPACT_ATOMS: atom_id res chain seq x y z
N THR A 1 3.36 18.07 -0.54
CA THR A 1 2.59 16.92 -1.09
C THR A 1 1.09 17.22 -1.15
N ALA A 2 0.46 17.65 -0.04
CA ALA A 2 -0.98 17.93 -0.01
C ALA A 2 -1.40 19.01 -1.01
N LEU A 3 -0.68 20.13 -1.08
CA LEU A 3 -0.94 21.21 -2.03
C LEU A 3 -0.83 20.76 -3.49
N VAL A 4 0.18 19.94 -3.83
CA VAL A 4 0.33 19.40 -5.19
C VAL A 4 -0.84 18.50 -5.56
N ILE A 5 -1.30 17.68 -4.64
CA ILE A 5 -2.46 16.82 -4.87
C ILE A 5 -3.73 17.68 -5.03
N ALA A 6 -3.93 18.65 -4.14
CA ALA A 6 -5.10 19.53 -4.19
C ALA A 6 -5.13 20.40 -5.46
N SER A 7 -3.99 20.89 -5.95
CA SER A 7 -3.91 21.72 -7.15
C SER A 7 -4.17 20.93 -8.43
N GLU A 8 -3.72 19.68 -8.51
CA GLU A 8 -3.85 18.88 -9.74
C GLU A 8 -5.14 18.04 -9.77
N VAL A 9 -5.57 17.55 -8.62
CA VAL A 9 -6.74 16.67 -8.49
C VAL A 9 -8.01 17.48 -8.25
N GLY A 10 -7.89 18.60 -7.52
CA GLY A 10 -9.03 19.36 -7.03
C GLY A 10 -9.70 18.69 -5.82
N ALA A 11 -10.72 19.36 -5.30
CA ALA A 11 -11.53 18.83 -4.19
C ALA A 11 -12.63 17.88 -4.65
N ASP A 12 -12.98 17.92 -5.94
CA ASP A 12 -14.04 17.11 -6.52
C ASP A 12 -13.46 15.90 -7.28
N LEU A 13 -13.72 14.73 -6.73
CA LEU A 13 -13.34 13.44 -7.30
C LEU A 13 -14.48 12.73 -8.04
N SER A 14 -15.59 13.41 -8.32
CA SER A 14 -16.76 12.85 -9.02
C SER A 14 -16.43 12.25 -10.40
N ARG A 15 -15.39 12.78 -11.06
CA ARG A 15 -14.85 12.25 -12.31
C ARG A 15 -14.28 10.83 -12.21
N PHE A 16 -14.01 10.35 -11.00
CA PHE A 16 -13.49 9.01 -10.77
C PHE A 16 -14.57 8.12 -10.14
N PRO A 17 -15.10 7.12 -10.86
CA PRO A 17 -16.16 6.23 -10.35
C PRO A 17 -15.74 5.42 -9.14
N SER A 18 -14.44 5.14 -8.98
CA SER A 18 -13.90 4.39 -7.84
C SER A 18 -12.46 4.79 -7.51
N SER A 19 -12.01 4.39 -6.32
CA SER A 19 -10.62 4.55 -5.90
C SER A 19 -9.63 3.84 -6.84
N GLN A 20 -10.05 2.78 -7.52
CA GLN A 20 -9.22 2.06 -8.49
C GLN A 20 -8.97 2.89 -9.74
N HIS A 21 -10.01 3.57 -10.28
CA HIS A 21 -9.87 4.49 -11.41
C HIS A 21 -8.96 5.66 -11.04
N PHE A 22 -9.11 6.21 -9.85
CA PHE A 22 -8.24 7.25 -9.34
C PHE A 22 -6.77 6.79 -9.24
N CYS A 23 -6.51 5.62 -8.66
CA CYS A 23 -5.16 5.07 -8.58
C CYS A 23 -4.57 4.74 -9.95
N SER A 24 -5.40 4.30 -10.89
CA SER A 24 -4.97 4.05 -12.28
C SER A 24 -4.57 5.34 -12.99
N TRP A 25 -5.37 6.40 -12.85
CA TRP A 25 -5.06 7.72 -13.38
C TRP A 25 -3.74 8.28 -12.80
N LEU A 26 -3.47 8.05 -11.52
CA LEU A 26 -2.20 8.41 -10.86
C LEU A 26 -1.00 7.55 -11.33
N GLY A 27 -1.22 6.51 -12.14
CA GLY A 27 -0.16 5.57 -12.55
C GLY A 27 0.33 4.67 -11.41
N LEU A 28 -0.45 4.55 -10.34
CA LEU A 28 -0.09 3.76 -9.14
C LEU A 28 -0.71 2.36 -9.14
N ALA A 29 -1.59 2.04 -10.09
CA ALA A 29 -2.20 0.72 -10.19
C ALA A 29 -1.13 -0.36 -10.46
N PRO A 30 -1.28 -1.56 -9.86
CA PRO A 30 -0.40 -2.68 -10.17
C PRO A 30 -0.58 -3.11 -11.64
N PRO A 31 0.47 -3.61 -12.30
CA PRO A 31 0.33 -4.14 -13.64
C PRO A 31 -0.49 -5.42 -13.59
N THR A 32 -1.65 -5.40 -14.21
CA THR A 32 -2.52 -6.59 -14.33
C THR A 32 -2.42 -7.11 -15.76
N ARG A 33 -1.36 -7.85 -16.05
CA ARG A 33 -1.26 -8.59 -17.32
C ARG A 33 -1.44 -10.07 -17.01
N ILE A 34 -2.54 -10.63 -17.50
CA ILE A 34 -2.83 -12.06 -17.39
C ILE A 34 -2.78 -12.63 -18.81
N SER A 35 -1.98 -13.66 -19.02
CA SER A 35 -1.96 -14.42 -20.28
C SER A 35 -1.99 -15.91 -19.93
N GLY A 36 -2.93 -16.64 -20.51
CA GLY A 36 -3.10 -18.07 -20.25
C GLY A 36 -3.35 -18.43 -18.78
N GLY A 37 -4.06 -17.57 -18.04
CA GLY A 37 -4.33 -17.76 -16.59
C GLY A 37 -3.13 -17.46 -15.67
N LYS A 38 -1.97 -17.08 -16.23
CA LYS A 38 -0.78 -16.72 -15.45
C LYS A 38 -0.61 -15.20 -15.40
N SER A 39 -0.38 -14.66 -14.20
CA SER A 39 0.00 -13.27 -14.03
C SER A 39 1.40 -13.05 -14.58
N LEU A 40 1.53 -12.22 -15.61
CA LEU A 40 2.81 -11.82 -16.15
C LEU A 40 3.37 -10.67 -15.33
N SER A 41 4.62 -10.83 -14.85
CA SER A 41 5.36 -9.72 -14.26
C SER A 41 5.69 -8.71 -15.36
N GLY A 42 5.36 -7.45 -15.15
CA GLY A 42 5.67 -6.37 -16.07
C GLY A 42 5.91 -5.07 -15.33
N ALA A 43 6.60 -4.14 -16.00
CA ALA A 43 6.69 -2.78 -15.48
C ALA A 43 5.29 -2.20 -15.36
N GLY A 44 4.95 -1.69 -14.19
CA GLY A 44 3.69 -0.98 -13.97
C GLY A 44 3.62 0.31 -14.82
N PRO A 45 2.44 0.91 -14.94
CA PRO A 45 2.27 2.15 -15.70
C PRO A 45 3.26 3.22 -15.20
N LYS A 46 3.74 4.05 -16.13
CA LYS A 46 4.56 5.21 -15.78
C LYS A 46 3.68 6.26 -15.10
N ILE A 47 4.24 6.95 -14.12
CA ILE A 47 3.57 8.07 -13.45
C ILE A 47 3.85 9.32 -14.30
N HIS A 48 2.79 9.92 -14.86
CA HIS A 48 2.90 11.09 -15.72
C HIS A 48 2.46 12.38 -15.03
N ASN A 49 1.71 12.28 -13.93
CA ASN A 49 1.17 13.42 -13.20
C ASN A 49 1.97 13.75 -11.94
N HIS A 50 1.93 15.02 -11.53
CA HIS A 50 2.64 15.49 -10.35
C HIS A 50 2.06 14.91 -9.04
N ALA A 51 0.74 14.71 -8.98
CA ALA A 51 0.09 14.11 -7.82
C ALA A 51 0.55 12.68 -7.56
N GLY A 52 0.69 11.86 -8.59
CA GLY A 52 1.23 10.51 -8.47
C GLY A 52 2.70 10.51 -8.05
N GLN A 53 3.49 11.46 -8.57
CA GLN A 53 4.89 11.64 -8.16
C GLN A 53 5.00 12.06 -6.70
N ALA A 54 4.18 13.03 -6.27
CA ALA A 54 4.13 13.51 -4.89
C ALA A 54 3.75 12.39 -3.90
N LEU A 55 2.81 11.52 -4.28
CA LEU A 55 2.43 10.36 -3.50
C LEU A 55 3.54 9.31 -3.42
N LYS A 56 4.28 9.09 -4.51
CA LYS A 56 5.45 8.22 -4.51
C LYS A 56 6.55 8.76 -3.59
N GLN A 57 6.78 10.07 -3.61
CA GLN A 57 7.72 10.73 -2.71
C GLN A 57 7.28 10.61 -1.24
N ALA A 58 6.00 10.85 -0.94
CA ALA A 58 5.46 10.66 0.41
C ALA A 58 5.63 9.20 0.88
N ALA A 59 5.38 8.24 0.00
CA ALA A 59 5.55 6.83 0.30
C ALA A 59 7.00 6.44 0.56
N SER A 60 7.98 7.05 -0.13
CA SER A 60 9.41 6.78 0.14
C SER A 60 9.83 7.23 1.55
N ASN A 61 9.21 8.28 2.08
CA ASN A 61 9.44 8.77 3.44
C ASN A 61 8.67 8.00 4.52
N ALA A 62 7.70 7.18 4.12
CA ALA A 62 6.86 6.43 5.05
C ALA A 62 7.64 5.41 5.92
N ARG A 63 8.88 5.09 5.55
CA ARG A 63 9.73 4.21 6.37
C ARG A 63 9.94 4.75 7.79
N ASN A 64 10.02 6.08 7.92
CA ASN A 64 10.27 6.77 9.20
C ASN A 64 8.98 7.07 9.98
N ASP A 65 7.82 6.84 9.37
CA ASP A 65 6.54 7.04 10.03
C ASP A 65 6.31 5.97 11.11
N LYS A 66 5.87 6.42 12.30
CA LYS A 66 5.57 5.56 13.45
C LYS A 66 4.15 5.00 13.42
N GLY A 67 3.27 5.55 12.58
CA GLY A 67 1.88 5.16 12.47
C GLY A 67 1.67 3.89 11.63
N PHE A 68 0.41 3.57 11.38
CA PHE A 68 -0.03 2.42 10.60
C PHE A 68 0.58 2.37 9.19
N ILE A 69 0.70 3.53 8.52
CA ILE A 69 1.24 3.60 7.15
C ILE A 69 2.70 3.16 7.15
N GLY A 70 3.50 3.67 8.11
CA GLY A 70 4.90 3.28 8.25
C GLY A 70 5.07 1.81 8.61
N ALA A 71 4.29 1.28 9.54
CA ALA A 71 4.32 -0.14 9.89
C ALA A 71 3.97 -1.03 8.69
N SER A 72 2.94 -0.65 7.94
CA SER A 72 2.53 -1.33 6.72
C SER A 72 3.61 -1.27 5.63
N HIS A 73 4.28 -0.12 5.48
CA HIS A 73 5.39 0.04 4.54
C HIS A 73 6.58 -0.85 4.92
N ARG A 74 7.02 -0.83 6.18
CA ARG A 74 8.11 -1.70 6.67
C ARG A 74 7.79 -3.18 6.46
N ALA A 75 6.54 -3.60 6.72
CA ALA A 75 6.11 -4.97 6.47
C ALA A 75 6.12 -5.36 4.98
N ARG A 76 5.98 -4.40 4.06
CA ARG A 76 6.15 -4.66 2.62
C ARG A 76 7.61 -4.82 2.23
N LEU A 77 8.51 -4.01 2.80
CA LEU A 77 9.94 -4.07 2.54
C LEU A 77 10.57 -5.44 2.88
N THR A 78 9.98 -6.21 3.80
CA THR A 78 10.44 -7.57 4.11
C THR A 78 10.07 -8.63 3.06
N ARG A 79 9.15 -8.31 2.14
CA ARG A 79 8.56 -9.29 1.21
C ARG A 79 8.73 -8.94 -0.26
N MET A 80 9.03 -7.69 -0.57
CA MET A 80 9.13 -7.21 -1.95
C MET A 80 10.24 -6.17 -2.08
N ASP A 81 10.67 -5.94 -3.30
CA ASP A 81 11.63 -4.91 -3.63
C ASP A 81 11.18 -3.52 -3.17
N THR A 82 12.15 -2.67 -2.83
CA THR A 82 11.94 -1.31 -2.33
C THR A 82 11.06 -0.47 -3.27
N SER A 83 11.31 -0.55 -4.57
CA SER A 83 10.53 0.17 -5.57
C SER A 83 9.07 -0.26 -5.59
N CYS A 84 8.83 -1.57 -5.51
CA CYS A 84 7.49 -2.15 -5.41
C CYS A 84 6.79 -1.77 -4.09
N ALA A 85 7.52 -1.78 -2.97
CA ALA A 85 6.99 -1.40 -1.67
C ALA A 85 6.56 0.07 -1.64
N ILE A 86 7.39 0.97 -2.20
CA ILE A 86 7.07 2.39 -2.33
C ILE A 86 5.81 2.58 -3.18
N LYS A 87 5.72 1.92 -4.34
CA LYS A 87 4.56 2.04 -5.22
C LYS A 87 3.28 1.51 -4.57
N ALA A 88 3.36 0.38 -3.86
CA ALA A 88 2.24 -0.19 -3.11
C ALA A 88 1.78 0.72 -1.96
N THR A 89 2.71 1.41 -1.30
CA THR A 89 2.38 2.38 -0.25
C THR A 89 1.78 3.65 -0.83
N ALA A 90 2.30 4.15 -1.95
CA ALA A 90 1.71 5.27 -2.68
C ALA A 90 0.27 4.97 -3.13
N HIS A 91 0.02 3.75 -3.63
CA HIS A 91 -1.32 3.28 -3.97
C HIS A 91 -2.25 3.26 -2.74
N GLN A 92 -1.76 2.83 -1.57
CA GLN A 92 -2.53 2.87 -0.33
C GLN A 92 -2.89 4.30 0.07
N LEU A 93 -1.92 5.23 0.01
CA LEU A 93 -2.14 6.65 0.28
C LEU A 93 -3.19 7.25 -0.66
N ALA A 94 -3.10 6.94 -1.96
CA ALA A 94 -4.07 7.40 -2.95
C ALA A 94 -5.50 6.93 -2.63
N ARG A 95 -5.66 5.66 -2.24
CA ARG A 95 -6.97 5.13 -1.82
C ARG A 95 -7.52 5.81 -0.58
N LEU A 96 -6.68 6.10 0.40
CA LEU A 96 -7.08 6.81 1.61
C LEU A 96 -7.56 8.23 1.27
N ILE A 97 -6.80 8.97 0.46
CA ILE A 97 -7.17 10.32 0.02
C ILE A 97 -8.50 10.29 -0.74
N TYR A 98 -8.69 9.33 -1.66
CA TYR A 98 -9.95 9.17 -2.37
C TYR A 98 -11.13 8.97 -1.41
N LEU A 99 -10.97 8.09 -0.41
CA LEU A 99 -12.02 7.82 0.57
C LEU A 99 -12.30 9.04 1.46
N MET A 100 -11.27 9.76 1.87
CA MET A 100 -11.43 10.97 2.69
C MET A 100 -12.20 12.05 1.93
N LEU A 101 -11.82 12.32 0.69
CA LEU A 101 -12.45 13.36 -0.12
C LEU A 101 -13.87 12.97 -0.58
N THR A 102 -14.10 11.71 -0.92
CA THR A 102 -15.41 11.24 -1.38
C THR A 102 -16.40 11.08 -0.23
N LYS A 103 -15.97 10.52 0.89
CA LYS A 103 -16.84 10.26 2.04
C LYS A 103 -16.87 11.42 3.05
N LYS A 104 -16.07 12.46 2.85
CA LYS A 104 -15.90 13.61 3.75
C LYS A 104 -15.65 13.19 5.21
N LYS A 105 -15.02 12.04 5.40
CA LYS A 105 -14.64 11.52 6.71
C LYS A 105 -13.16 11.82 6.97
N ALA A 106 -12.87 12.35 8.15
CA ALA A 106 -11.49 12.50 8.60
C ALA A 106 -10.79 11.14 8.63
N TYR A 107 -9.50 11.14 8.36
CA TYR A 107 -8.68 9.94 8.54
C TYR A 107 -8.70 9.53 10.00
N VAL A 108 -9.25 8.38 10.26
CA VAL A 108 -9.10 7.71 11.56
C VAL A 108 -7.95 6.74 11.40
N GLU A 109 -6.88 6.94 12.16
CA GLU A 109 -5.76 6.03 12.17
C GLU A 109 -6.24 4.65 12.62
N GLN A 110 -6.36 3.74 11.67
CA GLN A 110 -6.78 2.37 12.00
C GLN A 110 -5.68 1.72 12.82
N GLY A 111 -6.08 1.29 14.01
CA GLY A 111 -5.33 0.62 15.03
C GLY A 111 -3.99 0.05 14.60
N LEU A 112 -2.91 0.79 14.84
CA LEU A 112 -1.54 0.29 14.74
C LEU A 112 -1.43 -1.03 15.53
N ALA A 113 -2.04 -1.07 16.73
CA ALA A 113 -2.09 -2.26 17.58
C ALA A 113 -2.76 -3.47 16.91
N GLU A 114 -3.88 -3.28 16.20
CA GLU A 114 -4.52 -4.37 15.46
C GLU A 114 -3.67 -4.86 14.28
N PHE A 115 -3.00 -3.94 13.59
CA PHE A 115 -2.10 -4.31 12.49
C PHE A 115 -0.90 -5.09 13.00
N GLU A 116 -0.30 -4.66 14.10
CA GLU A 116 0.83 -5.33 14.74
C GLU A 116 0.43 -6.71 15.24
N ALA A 117 -0.70 -6.83 15.92
CA ALA A 117 -1.23 -8.12 16.37
C ALA A 117 -1.47 -9.09 15.19
N ARG A 118 -2.11 -8.62 14.11
CA ARG A 118 -2.31 -9.43 12.90
C ARG A 118 -1.00 -9.77 12.19
N SER A 119 0.00 -8.90 12.28
CA SER A 119 1.32 -9.15 11.71
C SER A 119 2.06 -10.22 12.49
N GLN A 120 2.05 -10.15 13.83
CA GLN A 120 2.62 -11.14 14.72
C GLN A 120 1.97 -12.52 14.53
N ASP A 121 0.63 -12.58 14.48
CA ASP A 121 -0.09 -13.83 14.24
C ASP A 121 0.29 -14.47 12.89
N ARG A 122 0.40 -13.67 11.83
CA ARG A 122 0.89 -14.17 10.54
C ARG A 122 2.31 -14.70 10.59
N GLN A 123 3.20 -14.04 11.32
CA GLN A 123 4.58 -14.50 11.52
C GLN A 123 4.62 -15.82 12.29
N LEU A 124 3.86 -15.92 13.37
CA LEU A 124 3.74 -17.16 14.16
C LEU A 124 3.24 -18.33 13.31
N ARG A 125 2.16 -18.13 12.53
CA ARG A 125 1.64 -19.16 11.62
C ARG A 125 2.66 -19.55 10.54
N ALA A 126 3.46 -18.61 10.06
CA ALA A 126 4.51 -18.89 9.09
C ALA A 126 5.65 -19.70 9.71
N LEU A 127 6.06 -19.36 10.93
CA LEU A 127 7.07 -20.09 11.70
C LEU A 127 6.58 -21.50 12.04
N GLN A 128 5.34 -21.66 12.49
CA GLN A 128 4.74 -22.96 12.77
C GLN A 128 4.74 -23.87 11.53
N ARG A 129 4.37 -23.33 10.37
CA ARG A 129 4.41 -24.09 9.11
C ARG A 129 5.84 -24.50 8.73
N LYS A 130 6.81 -23.60 8.97
CA LYS A 130 8.23 -23.89 8.71
C LYS A 130 8.78 -24.92 9.66
N ALA A 131 8.46 -24.81 10.95
CA ALA A 131 8.84 -25.80 11.97
C ALA A 131 8.28 -27.20 11.65
N ARG A 132 6.98 -27.29 11.32
CA ARG A 132 6.38 -28.59 10.92
C ARG A 132 7.06 -29.24 9.72
N LYS A 133 7.49 -28.44 8.73
CA LYS A 133 8.22 -28.97 7.57
C LYS A 133 9.59 -29.54 7.94
N LEU A 134 10.18 -29.08 9.04
CA LEU A 134 11.48 -29.53 9.56
C LEU A 134 11.34 -30.58 10.66
N GLY A 135 10.12 -31.02 10.98
CA GLY A 135 9.87 -31.97 12.07
C GLY A 135 10.04 -31.37 13.48
N LEU A 136 10.02 -30.04 13.59
CA LEU A 136 10.20 -29.30 14.85
C LEU A 136 8.87 -28.78 15.38
N GLN A 137 8.80 -28.63 16.71
CA GLN A 137 7.69 -27.93 17.38
C GLN A 137 8.16 -26.61 17.95
N LEU A 138 7.33 -25.56 17.82
CA LEU A 138 7.58 -24.29 18.50
C LEU A 138 7.01 -24.37 19.91
N VAL A 139 7.85 -24.09 20.89
CA VAL A 139 7.48 -24.00 22.31
C VAL A 139 7.60 -22.53 22.72
N ALA A 140 6.59 -21.99 23.36
CA ALA A 140 6.67 -20.67 23.98
C ALA A 140 7.59 -20.75 25.21
N VAL A 141 8.50 -19.77 25.30
CA VAL A 141 9.43 -19.63 26.43
C VAL A 141 8.80 -18.72 27.48
#